data_94dfc65fd9b0c35ffcb18c1eaea74f36
#
_entry.id   94dfc65fd9b0c35ffcb18c1eaea74f36
#
_cell.length_a   1.000
_cell.length_b   1.000
_cell.length_c   1.000
_cell.angle_alpha   90.00
_cell.angle_beta   90.00
_cell.angle_gamma   90.00
#
_symmetry.space_group_name_H-M   'P 1'
#
loop_
_entity.id
_entity.type
_entity.pdbx_description
1 polymer ?
#
loop_
_entity_poly.entity_id
_entity_poly.type
_entity_poly.pdbx_seq_one_letter_code
_entity_poly.pdbx_strand_id
1 'polypeptide(L)'
;GGIPKFVVDGDSRILSELYENILYRDVIKRFKPHLEKPIKEVSLYFLSTVAKRCSFRNISVATEIKNIATVKSIADTFEKAFLFFFIPKFDFSLQKQLQNPRKGYCVDNGFVTQVGFRFSEDRGRLLENVVFIELKRTKKEIYYFSGKGECDFVLRVGSKITDAIQVTWELNENNR
;
A
#
# COMPACT_ATOMS: atom_id res chain seq x y z
N GLY A 1 6.17 -0.75 -14.14
CA GLY A 1 5.90 -1.92 -13.35
C GLY A 1 6.74 -3.11 -13.76
N GLY A 2 6.73 -4.15 -12.95
CA GLY A 2 7.50 -5.37 -13.18
C GLY A 2 6.68 -6.54 -13.76
N ILE A 3 5.45 -6.29 -14.21
CA ILE A 3 4.60 -7.33 -14.80
C ILE A 3 5.15 -7.72 -16.18
N PRO A 4 5.63 -8.99 -16.35
CA PRO A 4 6.41 -9.38 -17.54
C PRO A 4 5.69 -9.14 -18.85
N LYS A 5 4.40 -9.48 -18.94
CA LYS A 5 3.61 -9.31 -20.16
C LYS A 5 3.52 -7.83 -20.58
N PHE A 6 3.33 -6.91 -19.62
CA PHE A 6 3.33 -5.49 -19.90
C PHE A 6 4.71 -4.98 -20.35
N VAL A 7 5.79 -5.48 -19.75
CA VAL A 7 7.16 -5.09 -20.09
C VAL A 7 7.50 -5.49 -21.53
N VAL A 8 7.02 -6.66 -21.97
CA VAL A 8 7.26 -7.18 -23.33
C VAL A 8 6.38 -6.48 -24.38
N ASP A 9 5.08 -6.37 -24.10
CA ASP A 9 4.10 -5.94 -25.11
C ASP A 9 3.91 -4.41 -25.15
N GLY A 10 4.25 -3.70 -24.05
CA GLY A 10 4.08 -2.25 -23.91
C GLY A 10 2.63 -1.76 -23.84
N ASP A 11 1.66 -2.68 -23.87
CA ASP A 11 0.23 -2.34 -23.87
C ASP A 11 -0.31 -2.13 -22.44
N SER A 12 -0.65 -0.87 -22.14
CA SER A 12 -1.17 -0.48 -20.83
C SER A 12 -2.53 -1.12 -20.47
N ARG A 13 -3.31 -1.55 -21.47
CA ARG A 13 -4.59 -2.25 -21.26
C ARG A 13 -4.40 -3.54 -20.47
N ILE A 14 -3.27 -4.23 -20.67
CA ILE A 14 -2.91 -5.45 -19.94
C ILE A 14 -2.91 -5.21 -18.42
N LEU A 15 -2.42 -4.04 -17.98
CA LEU A 15 -2.37 -3.69 -16.55
C LEU A 15 -3.77 -3.47 -15.97
N SER A 16 -4.61 -2.73 -16.70
CA SER A 16 -5.99 -2.46 -16.28
C SER A 16 -6.82 -3.74 -16.21
N GLU A 17 -6.74 -4.58 -17.24
CA GLU A 17 -7.43 -5.87 -17.27
C GLU A 17 -6.96 -6.82 -16.15
N LEU A 18 -5.65 -6.90 -15.92
CA LEU A 18 -5.10 -7.73 -14.86
C LEU A 18 -5.55 -7.24 -13.49
N TYR A 19 -5.50 -5.92 -13.26
CA TYR A 19 -5.95 -5.32 -12.01
C TYR A 19 -7.43 -5.62 -11.75
N GLU A 20 -8.29 -5.39 -12.75
CA GLU A 20 -9.73 -5.64 -12.62
C GLU A 20 -10.03 -7.12 -12.39
N ASN A 21 -9.31 -8.01 -13.06
CA ASN A 21 -9.45 -9.46 -12.87
C ASN A 21 -9.10 -9.88 -11.44
N ILE A 22 -7.96 -9.40 -10.89
CA ILE A 22 -7.57 -9.67 -9.50
C ILE A 22 -8.62 -9.09 -8.54
N LEU A 23 -9.00 -7.82 -8.75
CA LEU A 23 -9.96 -7.13 -7.89
C LEU A 23 -11.31 -7.87 -7.86
N TYR A 24 -11.83 -8.25 -9.01
CA TYR A 24 -13.14 -8.91 -9.09
C TYR A 24 -13.10 -10.35 -8.57
N ARG A 25 -12.17 -11.17 -9.10
CA ARG A 25 -12.09 -12.61 -8.81
C ARG A 25 -11.62 -12.91 -7.40
N ASP A 26 -10.57 -12.20 -6.96
CA ASP A 26 -9.86 -12.56 -5.74
C ASP A 26 -10.27 -11.72 -4.53
N VAL A 27 -10.97 -10.59 -4.76
CA VAL A 27 -11.46 -9.71 -3.68
C VAL A 27 -12.99 -9.62 -3.68
N ILE A 28 -13.59 -9.00 -4.69
CA ILE A 28 -15.04 -8.66 -4.69
C ILE A 28 -15.91 -9.89 -4.48
N LYS A 29 -15.64 -10.99 -5.16
CA LYS A 29 -16.41 -12.26 -5.01
C LYS A 29 -16.42 -12.85 -3.60
N ARG A 30 -15.55 -12.39 -2.71
CA ARG A 30 -15.52 -12.83 -1.30
C ARG A 30 -16.48 -12.04 -0.40
N PHE A 31 -17.09 -11.00 -0.93
CA PHE A 31 -18.01 -10.13 -0.20
C PHE A 31 -19.43 -10.17 -0.77
N LYS A 32 -20.37 -9.60 -0.01
CA LYS A 32 -21.75 -9.48 -0.47
C LYS A 32 -21.85 -8.49 -1.65
N PRO A 33 -22.77 -8.70 -2.61
CA PRO A 33 -22.86 -7.89 -3.84
C PRO A 33 -22.95 -6.39 -3.63
N HIS A 34 -23.64 -5.93 -2.58
CA HIS A 34 -23.78 -4.50 -2.27
C HIS A 34 -22.45 -3.82 -1.87
N LEU A 35 -21.40 -4.58 -1.58
CA LEU A 35 -20.06 -4.07 -1.27
C LEU A 35 -19.17 -3.94 -2.51
N GLU A 36 -19.61 -4.34 -3.71
CA GLU A 36 -18.79 -4.27 -4.91
C GLU A 36 -18.31 -2.83 -5.19
N LYS A 37 -19.24 -1.87 -5.25
CA LYS A 37 -18.90 -0.45 -5.48
C LYS A 37 -18.00 0.10 -4.37
N PRO A 38 -18.31 -0.03 -3.08
CA PRO A 38 -17.43 0.38 -2.00
C PRO A 38 -16.02 -0.24 -2.04
N ILE A 39 -15.88 -1.51 -2.42
CA ILE A 39 -14.57 -2.17 -2.54
C ILE A 39 -13.75 -1.53 -3.67
N LYS A 40 -14.37 -1.22 -4.82
CA LYS A 40 -13.71 -0.50 -5.92
C LYS A 40 -13.23 0.89 -5.46
N GLU A 41 -14.04 1.61 -4.70
CA GLU A 41 -13.68 2.92 -4.13
C GLU A 41 -12.51 2.82 -3.15
N VAL A 42 -12.52 1.84 -2.23
CA VAL A 42 -11.40 1.55 -1.33
C VAL A 42 -10.12 1.22 -2.10
N SER A 43 -10.24 0.46 -3.17
CA SER A 43 -9.11 0.08 -4.02
C SER A 43 -8.50 1.29 -4.73
N LEU A 44 -9.33 2.17 -5.32
CA LEU A 44 -8.89 3.44 -5.92
C LEU A 44 -8.27 4.37 -4.88
N TYR A 45 -8.82 4.42 -3.65
CA TYR A 45 -8.23 5.17 -2.55
C TYR A 45 -6.80 4.72 -2.27
N PHE A 46 -6.54 3.41 -2.17
CA PHE A 46 -5.19 2.89 -1.90
C PHE A 46 -4.24 3.15 -3.07
N LEU A 47 -4.67 3.01 -4.32
CA LEU A 47 -3.84 3.38 -5.48
C LEU A 47 -3.46 4.86 -5.47
N SER A 48 -4.40 5.74 -5.09
CA SER A 48 -4.19 7.19 -5.08
C SER A 48 -3.37 7.66 -3.87
N THR A 49 -3.28 6.84 -2.82
CA THR A 49 -2.60 7.17 -1.56
C THR A 49 -1.42 6.25 -1.26
N VAL A 50 -0.82 5.61 -2.29
CA VAL A 50 0.34 4.73 -2.13
C VAL A 50 1.46 5.46 -1.37
N ALA A 51 2.13 4.75 -0.46
CA ALA A 51 3.14 5.25 0.46
C ALA A 51 2.66 6.35 1.45
N LYS A 52 1.37 6.67 1.48
CA LYS A 52 0.81 7.56 2.50
C LYS A 52 0.29 6.78 3.71
N ARG A 53 0.27 7.49 4.84
CA ARG A 53 -0.42 7.00 6.04
C ARG A 53 -1.93 7.01 5.82
N CYS A 54 -2.58 5.91 6.09
CA CYS A 54 -4.04 5.77 6.00
C CYS A 54 -4.60 5.17 7.30
N SER A 55 -5.74 5.67 7.73
CA SER A 55 -6.52 5.07 8.80
C SER A 55 -7.77 4.42 8.23
N PHE A 56 -8.10 3.23 8.70
CA PHE A 56 -9.33 2.54 8.27
C PHE A 56 -10.60 3.32 8.63
N ARG A 57 -10.54 4.17 9.66
CA ARG A 57 -11.64 5.08 9.99
C ARG A 57 -11.84 6.13 8.90
N ASN A 58 -10.77 6.76 8.41
CA ASN A 58 -10.90 7.76 7.34
C ASN A 58 -11.40 7.13 6.04
N ILE A 59 -10.95 5.90 5.73
CA ILE A 59 -11.45 5.15 4.57
C ILE A 59 -12.93 4.84 4.74
N SER A 60 -13.37 4.39 5.92
CA SER A 60 -14.78 4.13 6.25
C SER A 60 -15.65 5.36 5.96
N VAL A 61 -15.19 6.54 6.34
CA VAL A 61 -15.91 7.80 6.06
C VAL A 61 -15.91 8.13 4.57
N ALA A 62 -14.76 8.01 3.90
CA ALA A 62 -14.61 8.38 2.49
C ALA A 62 -15.37 7.46 1.51
N THR A 63 -15.61 6.20 1.87
CA THR A 63 -16.24 5.17 1.03
C THR A 63 -17.61 4.76 1.51
N GLU A 64 -18.21 5.50 2.44
CA GLU A 64 -19.53 5.25 3.03
C GLU A 64 -19.70 3.84 3.66
N ILE A 65 -18.61 3.12 3.88
CA ILE A 65 -18.63 1.83 4.60
C ILE A 65 -18.75 2.10 6.09
N LYS A 66 -19.97 2.03 6.63
CA LYS A 66 -20.26 2.38 8.03
C LYS A 66 -19.46 1.60 9.07
N ASN A 67 -19.08 0.36 8.76
CA ASN A 67 -18.38 -0.52 9.71
C ASN A 67 -16.88 -0.60 9.40
N ILE A 68 -16.04 -0.08 10.30
CA ILE A 68 -14.58 -0.12 10.21
C ILE A 68 -14.05 -1.57 10.12
N ALA A 69 -14.72 -2.55 10.76
CA ALA A 69 -14.34 -3.95 10.66
C ALA A 69 -14.46 -4.47 9.21
N THR A 70 -15.46 -3.99 8.45
CA THR A 70 -15.59 -4.30 7.03
C THR A 70 -14.43 -3.75 6.22
N VAL A 71 -14.00 -2.50 6.47
CA VAL A 71 -12.82 -1.91 5.81
C VAL A 71 -11.55 -2.71 6.12
N LYS A 72 -11.37 -3.14 7.37
CA LYS A 72 -10.25 -4.01 7.76
C LYS A 72 -10.30 -5.35 7.03
N SER A 73 -11.46 -5.98 6.94
CA SER A 73 -11.63 -7.25 6.22
C SER A 73 -11.33 -7.11 4.72
N ILE A 74 -11.71 -5.98 4.10
CA ILE A 74 -11.36 -5.67 2.71
C ILE A 74 -9.84 -5.52 2.57
N ALA A 75 -9.19 -4.75 3.46
CA ALA A 75 -7.74 -4.58 3.45
C ALA A 75 -6.98 -5.92 3.62
N ASP A 76 -7.41 -6.76 4.55
CA ASP A 76 -6.85 -8.11 4.75
C ASP A 76 -7.04 -9.00 3.49
N THR A 77 -8.15 -8.81 2.77
CA THR A 77 -8.40 -9.54 1.52
C THR A 77 -7.52 -9.04 0.39
N PHE A 78 -7.26 -7.73 0.33
CA PHE A 78 -6.28 -7.16 -0.61
C PHE A 78 -4.86 -7.71 -0.35
N GLU A 79 -4.44 -7.86 0.91
CA GLU A 79 -3.15 -8.46 1.24
C GLU A 79 -3.07 -9.94 0.81
N LYS A 80 -4.14 -10.72 1.03
CA LYS A 80 -4.22 -12.12 0.59
C LYS A 80 -4.23 -12.27 -0.93
N ALA A 81 -4.80 -11.30 -1.65
CA ALA A 81 -4.77 -11.22 -3.10
C ALA A 81 -3.45 -10.66 -3.66
N PHE A 82 -2.49 -10.31 -2.81
CA PHE A 82 -1.22 -9.67 -3.17
C PHE A 82 -1.39 -8.40 -4.00
N LEU A 83 -2.48 -7.67 -3.82
CA LEU A 83 -2.75 -6.43 -4.54
C LEU A 83 -2.20 -5.21 -3.79
N PHE A 84 -2.44 -5.17 -2.46
CA PHE A 84 -1.92 -4.14 -1.56
C PHE A 84 -1.31 -4.77 -0.32
N PHE A 85 -0.42 -4.01 0.33
CA PHE A 85 0.23 -4.38 1.58
C PHE A 85 0.18 -3.20 2.55
N PHE A 86 0.10 -3.47 3.85
CA PHE A 86 -0.03 -2.45 4.87
C PHE A 86 0.99 -2.65 5.98
N ILE A 87 1.92 -1.71 6.13
CA ILE A 87 2.89 -1.75 7.21
C ILE A 87 2.43 -0.91 8.41
N PRO A 88 2.60 -1.41 9.63
CA PRO A 88 2.25 -0.68 10.84
C PRO A 88 3.32 0.37 11.18
N LYS A 89 2.94 1.34 12.01
CA LYS A 89 3.89 2.24 12.67
C LYS A 89 4.71 1.45 13.68
N PHE A 90 6.02 1.65 13.69
CA PHE A 90 6.86 1.09 14.74
C PHE A 90 6.55 1.75 16.10
N ASP A 91 6.29 0.94 17.10
CA ASP A 91 6.18 1.32 18.50
C ASP A 91 6.57 0.11 19.36
N PHE A 92 7.11 0.35 20.55
CA PHE A 92 7.42 -0.73 21.51
C PHE A 92 6.15 -1.34 22.13
N SER A 93 5.03 -0.63 22.06
CA SER A 93 3.72 -1.11 22.52
C SER A 93 2.94 -1.71 21.34
N LEU A 94 2.61 -3.00 21.41
CA LEU A 94 1.74 -3.66 20.44
C LEU A 94 0.38 -2.97 20.31
N GLN A 95 -0.21 -2.53 21.43
CA GLN A 95 -1.48 -1.81 21.41
C GLN A 95 -1.40 -0.54 20.55
N LYS A 96 -0.33 0.24 20.71
CA LYS A 96 -0.11 1.45 19.88
C LYS A 96 0.13 1.10 18.42
N GLN A 97 0.88 0.04 18.10
CA GLN A 97 1.05 -0.42 16.72
C GLN A 97 -0.29 -0.73 16.04
N LEU A 98 -1.20 -1.41 16.77
CA LEU A 98 -2.52 -1.80 16.25
C LEU A 98 -3.47 -0.60 16.07
N GLN A 99 -3.32 0.45 16.86
CA GLN A 99 -4.17 1.65 16.84
C GLN A 99 -3.70 2.71 15.83
N ASN A 100 -2.41 2.75 15.54
CA ASN A 100 -1.84 3.75 14.65
C ASN A 100 -2.28 3.54 13.19
N PRO A 101 -2.33 4.61 12.37
CA PRO A 101 -2.48 4.50 10.93
C PRO A 101 -1.42 3.59 10.32
N ARG A 102 -1.75 2.94 9.22
CA ARG A 102 -0.81 2.12 8.44
C ARG A 102 -0.33 2.90 7.20
N LYS A 103 0.83 2.56 6.65
CA LYS A 103 1.21 2.96 5.29
C LYS A 103 0.80 1.86 4.33
N GLY A 104 0.15 2.23 3.22
CA GLY A 104 -0.29 1.30 2.19
C GLY A 104 0.64 1.31 0.98
N TYR A 105 0.93 0.12 0.44
CA TYR A 105 1.78 -0.08 -0.74
C TYR A 105 1.08 -0.99 -1.75
N CYS A 106 1.36 -0.77 -3.04
CA CYS A 106 0.82 -1.57 -4.13
C CYS A 106 1.87 -2.56 -4.63
N VAL A 107 1.45 -3.75 -5.07
CA VAL A 107 2.34 -4.78 -5.61
C VAL A 107 3.13 -4.31 -6.84
N ASP A 108 2.58 -3.39 -7.64
CA ASP A 108 3.22 -2.89 -8.86
C ASP A 108 2.87 -1.43 -9.13
N ASN A 109 3.88 -0.62 -9.45
CA ASN A 109 3.70 0.78 -9.81
C ASN A 109 2.89 0.96 -11.10
N GLY A 110 2.85 -0.03 -11.99
CA GLY A 110 2.03 0.00 -13.18
C GLY A 110 0.54 0.15 -12.85
N PHE A 111 0.04 -0.54 -11.82
CA PHE A 111 -1.33 -0.34 -11.37
C PHE A 111 -1.55 1.07 -10.81
N VAL A 112 -0.59 1.59 -10.05
CA VAL A 112 -0.67 2.95 -9.50
C VAL A 112 -0.73 4.01 -10.59
N THR A 113 0.03 3.84 -11.68
CA THR A 113 0.12 4.83 -12.76
C THR A 113 -0.99 4.71 -13.79
N GLN A 114 -1.50 3.50 -14.05
CA GLN A 114 -2.50 3.26 -15.10
C GLN A 114 -3.93 3.28 -14.57
N VAL A 115 -4.16 2.84 -13.35
CA VAL A 115 -5.51 2.72 -12.76
C VAL A 115 -5.77 3.77 -11.68
N GLY A 116 -4.73 4.18 -10.95
CA GLY A 116 -4.85 5.13 -9.85
C GLY A 116 -5.23 6.54 -10.33
N PHE A 117 -6.08 7.21 -9.54
CA PHE A 117 -6.43 8.60 -9.78
C PHE A 117 -5.31 9.53 -9.27
N ARG A 118 -4.62 10.23 -10.17
CA ARG A 118 -3.45 11.06 -9.85
C ARG A 118 -3.52 12.41 -10.54
N PHE A 119 -3.24 13.47 -9.78
CA PHE A 119 -3.10 14.83 -10.31
C PHE A 119 -1.65 15.23 -10.63
N SER A 120 -0.67 14.48 -10.11
CA SER A 120 0.76 14.78 -10.29
C SER A 120 1.60 13.51 -10.29
N GLU A 121 2.76 13.57 -10.97
CA GLU A 121 3.80 12.55 -10.85
C GLU A 121 4.50 12.69 -9.50
N ASP A 122 4.11 11.89 -8.51
CA ASP A 122 4.82 11.79 -7.24
C ASP A 122 5.88 10.69 -7.33
N ARG A 123 7.02 11.05 -7.91
CA ARG A 123 8.14 10.14 -8.15
C ARG A 123 8.70 9.58 -6.84
N GLY A 124 8.72 10.38 -5.78
CA GLY A 124 9.19 9.95 -4.48
C GLY A 124 8.38 8.78 -3.94
N ARG A 125 7.04 8.83 -4.03
CA ARG A 125 6.18 7.72 -3.58
C ARG A 125 6.27 6.49 -4.47
N LEU A 126 6.43 6.67 -5.77
CA LEU A 126 6.65 5.53 -6.66
C LEU A 126 7.98 4.84 -6.34
N LEU A 127 9.04 5.61 -6.05
CA LEU A 127 10.33 5.07 -5.61
C LEU A 127 10.19 4.35 -4.25
N GLU A 128 9.51 4.97 -3.29
CA GLU A 128 9.24 4.35 -1.99
C GLU A 128 8.48 3.02 -2.14
N ASN A 129 7.49 2.96 -3.05
CA ASN A 129 6.76 1.72 -3.32
C ASN A 129 7.66 0.63 -3.93
N VAL A 130 8.59 0.98 -4.83
CA VAL A 130 9.57 0.01 -5.38
C VAL A 130 10.49 -0.52 -4.28
N VAL A 131 11.00 0.37 -3.43
CA VAL A 131 11.85 -0.03 -2.29
C VAL A 131 11.07 -0.97 -1.35
N PHE A 132 9.80 -0.66 -1.06
CA PHE A 132 8.95 -1.54 -0.25
C PHE A 132 8.84 -2.94 -0.86
N ILE A 133 8.60 -3.06 -2.18
CA ILE A 133 8.46 -4.36 -2.85
C ILE A 133 9.73 -5.19 -2.70
N GLU A 134 10.92 -4.57 -2.84
CA GLU A 134 12.20 -5.25 -2.63
C GLU A 134 12.39 -5.67 -1.17
N LEU A 135 12.07 -4.79 -0.22
CA LEU A 135 12.15 -5.12 1.21
C LEU A 135 11.20 -6.27 1.59
N LYS A 136 10.02 -6.35 0.98
CA LYS A 136 9.06 -7.43 1.20
C LYS A 136 9.63 -8.81 0.86
N ARG A 137 10.58 -8.91 -0.07
CA ARG A 137 11.28 -10.15 -0.45
C ARG A 137 12.25 -10.64 0.62
N THR A 138 12.72 -9.75 1.49
CA THR A 138 13.71 -10.09 2.54
C THR A 138 13.16 -10.92 3.69
N LYS A 139 11.82 -11.08 3.79
CA LYS A 139 11.10 -11.74 4.90
C LYS A 139 11.33 -11.11 6.27
N LYS A 140 11.93 -9.91 6.36
CA LYS A 140 12.02 -9.13 7.59
C LYS A 140 10.66 -8.51 7.92
N GLU A 141 10.41 -8.22 9.19
CA GLU A 141 9.26 -7.40 9.59
C GLU A 141 9.52 -5.95 9.21
N ILE A 142 8.55 -5.33 8.52
CA ILE A 142 8.68 -3.97 7.98
C ILE A 142 7.71 -3.07 8.72
N TYR A 143 8.21 -1.95 9.21
CA TYR A 143 7.47 -0.89 9.88
C TYR A 143 7.83 0.46 9.26
N TYR A 144 7.05 1.51 9.51
CA TYR A 144 7.48 2.89 9.34
C TYR A 144 7.62 3.55 10.70
N PHE A 145 8.44 4.61 10.80
CA PHE A 145 8.57 5.40 12.02
C PHE A 145 8.09 6.83 11.80
N SER A 146 7.39 7.38 12.79
CA SER A 146 6.97 8.78 12.80
C SER A 146 6.86 9.23 14.26
N GLY A 147 7.71 10.19 14.64
CA GLY A 147 7.81 10.72 15.99
C GLY A 147 8.53 12.07 15.96
N LYS A 148 9.62 12.23 16.72
CA LYS A 148 10.51 13.40 16.62
C LYS A 148 11.26 13.48 15.27
N GLY A 149 11.16 12.45 14.43
CA GLY A 149 11.65 12.33 13.08
C GLY A 149 10.76 11.38 12.30
N GLU A 150 11.05 11.19 11.01
CA GLU A 150 10.36 10.25 10.13
C GLU A 150 11.38 9.28 9.53
N CYS A 151 10.95 8.03 9.32
CA CYS A 151 11.71 7.03 8.59
C CYS A 151 10.72 6.15 7.83
N ASP A 152 10.95 6.00 6.53
CA ASP A 152 10.00 5.29 5.67
C ASP A 152 9.96 3.81 6.00
N PHE A 153 11.11 3.19 6.28
CA PHE A 153 11.17 1.79 6.65
C PHE A 153 12.09 1.54 7.84
N VAL A 154 11.56 0.81 8.81
CA VAL A 154 12.29 0.23 9.94
C VAL A 154 12.17 -1.27 9.81
N LEU A 155 13.29 -1.98 9.67
CA LEU A 155 13.32 -3.43 9.54
C LEU A 155 13.67 -4.08 10.87
N ARG A 156 12.96 -5.17 11.19
CA ARG A 156 13.16 -5.91 12.44
C ARG A 156 13.30 -7.40 12.16
N VAL A 157 14.19 -8.03 12.93
CA VAL A 157 14.34 -9.49 13.00
C VAL A 157 14.31 -9.89 14.47
N GLY A 158 13.29 -10.59 14.88
CA GLY A 158 13.05 -10.90 16.30
C GLY A 158 12.89 -9.63 17.15
N SER A 159 13.74 -9.43 18.14
CA SER A 159 13.72 -8.23 19.00
C SER A 159 14.61 -7.07 18.52
N LYS A 160 15.40 -7.28 17.46
CA LYS A 160 16.40 -6.30 17.03
C LYS A 160 15.94 -5.54 15.79
N ILE A 161 16.08 -4.21 15.82
CA ILE A 161 16.02 -3.37 14.62
C ILE A 161 17.34 -3.60 13.88
N THR A 162 17.24 -3.98 12.61
CA THR A 162 18.40 -4.26 11.75
C THR A 162 18.72 -3.13 10.82
N ASP A 163 17.72 -2.38 10.36
CA ASP A 163 17.89 -1.33 9.38
C ASP A 163 16.86 -0.21 9.60
N ALA A 164 17.25 1.02 9.24
CA ALA A 164 16.38 2.18 9.10
C ALA A 164 16.67 2.83 7.75
N ILE A 165 15.64 2.95 6.90
CA ILE A 165 15.78 3.36 5.50
C ILE A 165 14.85 4.54 5.25
N GLN A 166 15.44 5.68 4.81
CA GLN A 166 14.71 6.81 4.28
C GLN A 166 14.86 6.83 2.77
N VAL A 167 13.75 7.01 2.06
CA VAL A 167 13.73 7.05 0.59
C VAL A 167 13.57 8.49 0.14
N THR A 168 14.43 8.96 -0.75
CA THR A 168 14.32 10.28 -1.35
C THR A 168 14.60 10.20 -2.85
N TRP A 169 13.84 10.97 -3.64
CA TRP A 169 14.06 11.09 -5.08
C TRP A 169 15.27 11.97 -5.39
N GLU A 170 15.49 13.02 -4.58
CA GLU A 170 16.58 13.96 -4.73
C GLU A 170 17.43 14.02 -3.46
N LEU A 171 18.75 13.98 -3.61
CA LEU A 171 19.68 14.16 -2.51
C LEU A 171 19.99 15.66 -2.38
N ASN A 172 19.31 16.32 -1.47
CA ASN A 172 19.63 17.68 -1.06
C ASN A 172 20.61 17.67 0.12
N GLU A 173 21.32 18.79 0.37
CA GLU A 173 22.27 18.90 1.50
C GLU A 173 21.61 18.57 2.86
N ASN A 174 20.32 18.84 3.01
CA ASN A 174 19.54 18.53 4.21
C ASN A 174 19.12 17.04 4.37
N ASN A 175 19.37 16.21 3.36
CA ASN A 175 19.01 14.78 3.34
C ASN A 175 20.24 13.83 3.40
N ARG A 176 21.42 14.41 3.68
CA ARG A 176 22.69 13.65 3.85
C ARG A 176 22.94 13.28 5.30
#